data_44c26a46b596e3d15c63a76536d591b1
#
_entry.id   44c26a46b596e3d15c63a76536d591b1
#
_cell.length_a   1.000
_cell.length_b   1.000
_cell.length_c   1.000
_cell.angle_alpha   90.00
_cell.angle_beta   90.00
_cell.angle_gamma   90.00
#
_symmetry.space_group_name_H-M   'P 1'
#
loop_
_entity.id
_entity.type
_entity.pdbx_description
1 polymer ?
#
loop_
_entity_poly.entity_id
_entity_poly.type
_entity_poly.pdbx_seq_one_letter_code
_entity_poly.pdbx_strand_id
1 'polypeptide(L)' 'MDHLTMLTQREQLMEDIDAIVDEFTFDLPIDDIHERSQLAEDLTRVLCDAVCKNFPVN' A
#
# COMPACT_ATOMS: atom_id res chain seq x y z
N MET A 1 14.07 16.36 12.46
CA MET A 1 13.94 15.63 11.18
C MET A 1 13.28 16.55 10.18
N ASP A 2 13.84 16.67 9.00
CA ASP A 2 13.26 17.58 8.06
C ASP A 2 12.06 16.94 7.32
N HIS A 3 11.27 17.80 6.70
CA HIS A 3 10.04 17.43 6.04
C HIS A 3 10.26 16.45 4.88
N LEU A 4 11.35 16.65 4.14
CA LEU A 4 11.66 15.81 2.98
C LEU A 4 11.98 14.38 3.39
N THR A 5 12.68 14.19 4.50
CA THR A 5 13.01 12.87 5.01
C THR A 5 11.75 12.10 5.39
N MET A 6 10.80 12.76 6.07
CA MET A 6 9.53 12.14 6.45
C MET A 6 8.72 11.75 5.21
N LEU A 7 8.69 12.62 4.22
CA LEU A 7 7.96 12.37 2.98
C LEU A 7 8.55 11.17 2.24
N THR A 8 9.89 11.08 2.18
CA THR A 8 10.57 9.97 1.52
C THR A 8 10.30 8.64 2.23
N GLN A 9 10.35 8.64 3.56
CA GLN A 9 10.05 7.44 4.35
C GLN A 9 8.62 6.97 4.14
N ARG A 10 7.69 7.90 4.10
CA ARG A 10 6.28 7.59 3.88
C ARG A 10 6.07 6.98 2.48
N GLU A 11 6.69 7.57 1.47
CA GLU A 11 6.61 7.05 0.10
C GLU A 11 7.19 5.65 0.01
N GLN A 12 8.34 5.42 0.65
CA GLN A 12 8.96 4.11 0.66
C GLN A 12 8.05 3.07 1.33
N LEU A 13 7.41 3.44 2.43
CA LEU A 13 6.48 2.56 3.10
C LEU A 13 5.29 2.20 2.23
N MET A 14 4.77 3.18 1.50
CA MET A 14 3.66 2.95 0.59
C MET A 14 4.05 2.03 -0.56
N GLU A 15 5.26 2.17 -1.08
CA GLU A 15 5.77 1.26 -2.11
C GLU A 15 5.93 -0.15 -1.57
N ASP A 16 6.43 -0.29 -0.34
CA ASP A 16 6.58 -1.58 0.31
C ASP A 16 5.22 -2.25 0.52
N ILE A 17 4.22 -1.47 0.94
CA ILE A 17 2.86 -1.96 1.10
C ILE A 17 2.32 -2.49 -0.23
N ASP A 18 2.52 -1.73 -1.30
CA ASP A 18 2.05 -2.14 -2.63
C ASP A 18 2.67 -3.47 -3.05
N ALA A 19 3.97 -3.62 -2.85
CA ALA A 19 4.68 -4.86 -3.19
C ALA A 19 4.16 -6.04 -2.35
N ILE A 20 3.96 -5.83 -1.05
CA ILE A 20 3.45 -6.87 -0.15
C ILE A 20 2.04 -7.28 -0.54
N VAL A 21 1.19 -6.32 -0.87
CA VAL A 21 -0.18 -6.59 -1.29
C VAL A 21 -0.19 -7.39 -2.59
N ASP A 22 0.67 -7.03 -3.54
CA ASP A 22 0.78 -7.76 -4.80
C ASP A 22 1.19 -9.21 -4.56
N GLU A 23 2.20 -9.45 -3.73
CA GLU A 23 2.61 -10.81 -3.41
C GLU A 23 1.51 -11.59 -2.71
N PHE A 24 0.86 -10.97 -1.75
CA PHE A 24 -0.23 -11.59 -0.99
C PHE A 24 -1.37 -12.00 -1.91
N THR A 25 -1.80 -11.10 -2.78
CA THR A 25 -2.93 -11.37 -3.67
C THR A 25 -2.57 -12.37 -4.75
N PHE A 26 -1.31 -12.41 -5.17
CA PHE A 26 -0.85 -13.38 -6.15
C PHE A 26 -0.97 -14.81 -5.63
N ASP A 27 -0.71 -15.01 -4.33
CA ASP A 27 -0.76 -16.33 -3.71
C ASP A 27 -2.17 -16.78 -3.36
N LEU A 28 -3.16 -15.90 -3.43
CA LEU A 28 -4.54 -16.27 -3.12
C LEU A 28 -5.14 -17.12 -4.23
N PRO A 29 -6.01 -18.11 -3.89
CA PRO A 29 -6.66 -18.96 -4.88
C PRO A 29 -7.82 -18.25 -5.58
N ILE A 30 -7.51 -17.13 -6.22
CA ILE A 30 -8.48 -16.34 -6.99
C ILE A 30 -8.14 -16.49 -8.45
N ASP A 31 -9.07 -17.11 -9.20
CA ASP A 31 -8.87 -17.37 -10.62
C ASP A 31 -9.18 -16.15 -11.49
N ASP A 32 -10.09 -15.29 -11.03
CA ASP A 32 -10.51 -14.11 -11.78
C ASP A 32 -9.48 -12.98 -11.57
N ILE A 33 -8.87 -12.56 -12.68
CA ILE A 33 -7.85 -11.52 -12.65
C ILE A 33 -8.43 -10.18 -12.25
N HIS A 34 -9.70 -9.91 -12.57
CA HIS A 34 -10.36 -8.67 -12.18
C HIS A 34 -10.60 -8.61 -10.67
N GLU A 35 -11.06 -9.73 -10.09
CA GLU A 35 -11.26 -9.81 -8.65
C GLU A 35 -9.93 -9.64 -7.90
N ARG A 36 -8.88 -10.27 -8.40
CA ARG A 36 -7.55 -10.16 -7.81
C ARG A 36 -7.06 -8.72 -7.85
N SER A 37 -7.19 -8.06 -9.00
CA SER A 37 -6.78 -6.66 -9.15
C SER A 37 -7.58 -5.74 -8.24
N GLN A 38 -8.89 -5.96 -8.15
CA GLN A 38 -9.77 -5.16 -7.31
C GLN A 38 -9.40 -5.33 -5.82
N LEU A 39 -9.13 -6.55 -5.41
CA LEU A 39 -8.72 -6.81 -4.03
C LEU A 39 -7.39 -6.12 -3.72
N ALA A 40 -6.42 -6.21 -4.63
CA ALA A 40 -5.14 -5.55 -4.45
C ALA A 40 -5.30 -4.03 -4.32
N GLU A 41 -6.13 -3.42 -5.18
CA GLU A 41 -6.39 -2.00 -5.12
C GLU A 41 -7.05 -1.59 -3.81
N ASP A 42 -8.04 -2.35 -3.36
CA ASP A 42 -8.75 -2.05 -2.12
C ASP A 42 -7.83 -2.15 -0.91
N LEU A 43 -7.02 -3.21 -0.85
CA LEU A 43 -6.06 -3.38 0.24
C LEU A 43 -5.02 -2.27 0.25
N THR A 44 -4.47 -1.94 -0.90
CA THR A 44 -3.49 -0.87 -1.02
C THR A 44 -4.09 0.45 -0.56
N ARG A 45 -5.31 0.74 -0.97
CA ARG A 45 -5.99 1.98 -0.56
C ARG A 45 -6.17 2.07 0.95
N VAL A 46 -6.66 0.99 1.57
CA VAL A 46 -6.90 0.97 3.01
C VAL A 46 -5.58 1.13 3.77
N LEU A 47 -4.55 0.42 3.35
CA LEU A 47 -3.25 0.48 4.02
C LEU A 47 -2.58 1.84 3.83
N CYS A 48 -2.66 2.40 2.62
CA CYS A 48 -2.10 3.74 2.37
C CYS A 48 -2.86 4.81 3.15
N ASP A 49 -4.17 4.66 3.29
CA ASP A 49 -4.97 5.58 4.10
C ASP A 49 -4.54 5.51 5.57
N ALA A 50 -4.26 4.31 6.07
CA ALA A 50 -3.76 4.14 7.42
C ALA A 50 -2.39 4.79 7.60
N VAL A 51 -1.51 4.67 6.60
CA VAL A 51 -0.21 5.34 6.63
C VAL A 51 -0.40 6.85 6.69
N CYS A 52 -1.31 7.39 5.89
CA CYS A 52 -1.58 8.83 5.87
C CYS A 52 -2.10 9.33 7.22
N LYS A 53 -2.89 8.53 7.91
CA LYS A 53 -3.43 8.90 9.23
C LYS A 53 -2.37 8.83 10.33
N ASN A 54 -1.49 7.84 10.26
CA ASN A 54 -0.49 7.63 11.30
C ASN A 54 0.79 8.45 11.08
N PHE A 55 1.06 8.84 9.84
CA PHE A 55 2.25 9.61 9.49
C PHE A 55 1.86 10.84 8.66
N PRO A 56 1.10 11.77 9.23
CA PRO A 56 0.67 12.95 8.47
C PRO A 56 1.84 13.84 8.10
N VAL A 57 1.80 14.35 6.88
CA VAL A 57 2.82 15.26 6.36
C VAL A 57 2.28 16.69 6.45
N ASN A 58 2.65 17.38 7.50
CA ASN A 58 2.28 18.79 7.71
C ASN A 58 3.47 19.61 8.12
#